data_2063459bf4e72c0ce57e20f340126523
#
_entry.id   2063459bf4e72c0ce57e20f340126523
#
_cell.length_a   1.000
_cell.length_b   1.000
_cell.length_c   1.000
_cell.angle_alpha   90.00
_cell.angle_beta   90.00
_cell.angle_gamma   90.00
#
_symmetry.space_group_name_H-M   'P 1'
#
loop_
_entity.id
_entity.type
_entity.pdbx_description
1 polymer ?
#
loop_
_entity_poly.entity_id
_entity_poly.type
_entity_poly.pdbx_seq_one_letter_code
_entity_poly.pdbx_strand_id
1 'polypeptide(L)'
;MSADCTIQDVFNRFYPEYTKTHELSAAQRKAAYHIRNCKTCAFGVNFSVCEECGCISVHYNSCRDRCCPMCQEFPKEKWVDARREDVLEAPYFHVVFTVPEELNPVIYSNQKLLYDALYHASSDT
;
A
#
# COMPACT_ATOMS: atom_id res chain seq x y z
N MET A 1 -8.90 24.84 11.69
CA MET A 1 -8.78 23.39 11.50
C MET A 1 -8.06 23.21 10.16
N SER A 2 -6.78 22.88 10.16
CA SER A 2 -6.06 22.52 8.94
C SER A 2 -6.65 21.22 8.41
N ALA A 3 -7.22 21.26 7.21
CA ALA A 3 -7.64 20.05 6.54
C ALA A 3 -6.36 19.23 6.29
N ASP A 4 -6.22 18.10 6.97
CA ASP A 4 -5.09 17.21 6.76
C ASP A 4 -5.11 16.74 5.31
N CYS A 5 -4.05 17.09 4.57
CA CYS A 5 -3.91 16.70 3.16
C CYS A 5 -3.69 15.19 3.10
N THR A 6 -4.61 14.48 2.47
CA THR A 6 -4.52 13.03 2.31
C THR A 6 -3.69 12.64 1.08
N ILE A 7 -3.20 11.42 1.06
CA ILE A 7 -2.51 10.88 -0.14
C ILE A 7 -3.45 10.88 -1.36
N GLN A 8 -4.75 10.72 -1.14
CA GLN A 8 -5.77 10.77 -2.20
C GLN A 8 -5.86 12.16 -2.82
N ASP A 9 -5.76 13.23 -2.02
CA ASP A 9 -5.75 14.61 -2.50
C ASP A 9 -4.53 14.89 -3.37
N VAL A 10 -3.35 14.41 -2.94
CA VAL A 10 -2.12 14.49 -3.72
C VAL A 10 -2.28 13.80 -5.08
N PHE A 11 -2.79 12.55 -5.09
CA PHE A 11 -3.01 11.82 -6.33
C PHE A 11 -4.06 12.49 -7.23
N ASN A 12 -5.15 13.00 -6.67
CA ASN A 12 -6.18 13.68 -7.45
C ASN A 12 -5.67 14.98 -8.09
N ARG A 13 -4.78 15.69 -7.39
CA ARG A 13 -4.22 16.95 -7.87
C ARG A 13 -3.12 16.75 -8.92
N PHE A 14 -2.18 15.86 -8.70
CA PHE A 14 -0.95 15.77 -9.49
C PHE A 14 -0.92 14.64 -10.50
N TYR A 15 -1.65 13.55 -10.29
CA TYR A 15 -1.65 12.40 -11.19
C TYR A 15 -2.06 12.72 -12.64
N PRO A 16 -3.06 13.57 -12.93
CA PRO A 16 -3.43 13.90 -14.32
C PRO A 16 -2.29 14.57 -15.10
N GLU A 17 -1.47 15.38 -14.42
CA GLU A 17 -0.31 16.03 -15.05
C GLU A 17 0.85 15.06 -15.23
N TYR A 18 1.13 14.26 -14.21
CA TYR A 18 2.16 13.25 -14.22
C TYR A 18 2.00 12.25 -15.38
N THR A 19 0.78 11.85 -15.67
CA THR A 19 0.49 10.90 -16.76
C THR A 19 0.70 11.46 -18.16
N LYS A 20 0.81 12.79 -18.34
CA LYS A 20 1.11 13.41 -19.63
C LYS A 20 2.60 13.29 -20.00
N THR A 21 3.46 13.19 -19.00
CA THR A 21 4.91 13.21 -19.17
C THR A 21 5.59 11.87 -18.88
N HIS A 22 4.86 10.92 -18.29
CA HIS A 22 5.39 9.62 -17.89
C HIS A 22 4.52 8.47 -18.41
N GLU A 23 5.17 7.51 -19.02
CA GLU A 23 4.52 6.25 -19.35
C GLU A 23 4.38 5.36 -18.14
N LEU A 24 3.17 4.91 -17.87
CA LEU A 24 2.86 4.07 -16.71
C LEU A 24 2.51 2.65 -17.15
N SER A 25 3.02 1.68 -16.40
CA SER A 25 2.59 0.29 -16.55
C SER A 25 1.11 0.11 -16.18
N ALA A 26 0.50 -0.99 -16.62
CA ALA A 26 -0.88 -1.32 -16.25
C ALA A 26 -1.05 -1.46 -14.73
N ALA A 27 -0.04 -2.01 -14.03
CA ALA A 27 -0.06 -2.15 -12.58
C ALA A 27 -0.05 -0.79 -11.87
N GLN A 28 0.78 0.15 -12.31
CA GLN A 28 0.84 1.51 -11.77
C GLN A 28 -0.47 2.27 -11.99
N ARG A 29 -1.06 2.18 -13.19
CA ARG A 29 -2.37 2.79 -13.47
C ARG A 29 -3.47 2.22 -12.59
N LYS A 30 -3.49 0.90 -12.39
CA LYS A 30 -4.44 0.23 -11.50
C LYS A 30 -4.29 0.70 -10.06
N ALA A 31 -3.06 0.73 -9.52
CA ALA A 31 -2.79 1.19 -8.16
C ALA A 31 -3.22 2.65 -7.96
N ALA A 32 -2.90 3.54 -8.91
CA ALA A 32 -3.31 4.94 -8.86
C ALA A 32 -4.84 5.08 -8.89
N TYR A 33 -5.54 4.32 -9.73
CA TYR A 33 -7.00 4.28 -9.75
C TYR A 33 -7.58 3.87 -8.40
N HIS A 34 -7.03 2.81 -7.79
CA HIS A 34 -7.47 2.31 -6.49
C HIS A 34 -7.24 3.34 -5.37
N ILE A 35 -6.07 4.00 -5.35
CA ILE A 35 -5.78 5.06 -4.35
C ILE A 35 -6.75 6.23 -4.51
N ARG A 36 -6.96 6.71 -5.72
CA ARG A 36 -7.81 7.88 -6.01
C ARG A 36 -9.28 7.64 -5.67
N ASN A 37 -9.74 6.42 -5.80
CA ASN A 37 -11.14 6.06 -5.63
C ASN A 37 -11.44 5.27 -4.34
N CYS A 38 -10.45 5.05 -3.49
CA CYS A 38 -10.62 4.32 -2.24
C CYS A 38 -11.57 5.05 -1.29
N LYS A 39 -12.47 4.28 -0.67
CA LYS A 39 -13.51 4.84 0.21
C LYS A 39 -14.39 5.90 -0.49
N THR A 40 -14.67 5.69 -1.78
CA THR A 40 -15.66 6.44 -2.54
C THR A 40 -16.74 5.49 -3.09
N CYS A 41 -17.76 6.03 -3.72
CA CYS A 41 -18.85 5.24 -4.35
C CYS A 41 -18.35 4.30 -5.46
N ALA A 42 -17.13 4.52 -6.01
CA ALA A 42 -16.56 3.70 -7.08
C ALA A 42 -16.33 2.22 -6.67
N PHE A 43 -16.16 1.93 -5.38
CA PHE A 43 -16.00 0.58 -4.84
C PHE A 43 -17.24 0.06 -4.12
N GLY A 44 -18.37 0.76 -4.28
CA GLY A 44 -19.64 0.41 -3.67
C GLY A 44 -19.84 1.08 -2.29
N VAL A 45 -21.07 0.99 -1.85
CA VAL A 45 -21.55 1.67 -0.63
C VAL A 45 -22.38 0.68 0.17
N ASN A 46 -22.19 0.65 1.48
CA ASN A 46 -23.03 -0.08 2.42
C ASN A 46 -23.86 0.91 3.22
N PHE A 47 -25.12 0.57 3.42
CA PHE A 47 -26.05 1.35 4.26
C PHE A 47 -26.36 0.51 5.50
N SER A 48 -26.31 1.14 6.67
CA SER A 48 -26.83 0.56 7.90
C SER A 48 -27.86 1.51 8.50
N VAL A 49 -28.93 0.93 9.01
CA VAL A 49 -30.03 1.66 9.69
C VAL A 49 -29.98 1.29 11.15
N CYS A 50 -29.98 2.28 12.02
CA CYS A 50 -30.08 2.03 13.46
C CYS A 50 -31.53 1.63 13.78
N GLU A 51 -31.70 0.50 14.44
CA GLU A 51 -33.04 -0.01 14.80
C GLU A 51 -33.74 0.84 15.86
N GLU A 52 -32.98 1.56 16.70
CA GLU A 52 -33.54 2.37 17.77
C GLU A 52 -34.01 3.78 17.32
N CYS A 53 -33.20 4.43 16.46
CA CYS A 53 -33.48 5.83 16.08
C CYS A 53 -33.75 6.02 14.59
N GLY A 54 -33.64 4.96 13.76
CA GLY A 54 -33.85 5.03 12.31
C GLY A 54 -32.77 5.81 11.56
N CYS A 55 -31.71 6.25 12.21
CA CYS A 55 -30.60 6.94 11.54
C CYS A 55 -29.92 6.04 10.52
N ILE A 56 -29.68 6.58 9.33
CA ILE A 56 -28.98 5.89 8.25
C ILE A 56 -27.50 6.30 8.30
N SER A 57 -26.60 5.32 8.39
CA SER A 57 -25.17 5.54 8.19
C SER A 57 -24.71 4.96 6.87
N VAL A 58 -23.82 5.68 6.20
CA VAL A 58 -23.30 5.35 4.87
C VAL A 58 -21.81 5.03 5.00
N HIS A 59 -21.43 3.84 4.56
CA HIS A 59 -20.05 3.38 4.60
C HIS A 59 -19.55 3.05 3.19
N TYR A 60 -18.54 3.78 2.73
CA TYR A 60 -17.92 3.53 1.45
C TYR A 60 -16.90 2.39 1.55
N ASN A 61 -16.93 1.47 0.58
CA ASN A 61 -16.02 0.35 0.55
C ASN A 61 -14.59 0.76 0.23
N SER A 62 -13.63 0.07 0.83
CA SER A 62 -12.22 0.23 0.53
C SER A 62 -11.81 -0.58 -0.70
N CYS A 63 -10.78 -0.10 -1.43
CA CYS A 63 -10.29 -0.74 -2.64
C CYS A 63 -9.56 -2.07 -2.40
N ARG A 64 -9.13 -2.36 -1.17
CA ARG A 64 -8.36 -3.53 -0.74
C ARG A 64 -7.06 -3.77 -1.52
N ASP A 65 -6.55 -2.73 -2.18
CA ASP A 65 -5.30 -2.82 -2.91
C ASP A 65 -4.11 -2.72 -1.96
N ARG A 66 -3.11 -3.58 -2.15
CA ARG A 66 -1.89 -3.60 -1.32
C ARG A 66 -1.09 -2.31 -1.40
N CYS A 67 -1.23 -1.55 -2.49
CA CYS A 67 -0.55 -0.27 -2.69
C CYS A 67 -1.31 0.92 -2.09
N CYS A 68 -2.53 0.71 -1.57
CA CYS A 68 -3.35 1.79 -1.02
C CYS A 68 -3.06 1.99 0.47
N PRO A 69 -2.42 3.10 0.88
CA PRO A 69 -2.09 3.33 2.29
C PRO A 69 -3.33 3.43 3.18
N MET A 70 -4.44 3.97 2.67
CA MET A 70 -5.68 4.09 3.43
C MET A 70 -6.36 2.75 3.78
N CYS A 71 -6.11 1.70 2.97
CA CYS A 71 -6.64 0.36 3.24
C CYS A 71 -5.69 -0.50 4.07
N GLN A 72 -4.37 -0.20 4.01
CA GLN A 72 -3.34 -1.04 4.61
C GLN A 72 -3.04 -0.68 6.06
N GLU A 73 -3.58 0.41 6.58
CA GLU A 73 -3.35 0.85 7.95
C GLU A 73 -3.74 -0.24 8.96
N PHE A 74 -4.98 -0.68 8.95
CA PHE A 74 -5.46 -1.72 9.87
C PHE A 74 -4.78 -3.09 9.68
N PRO A 75 -4.63 -3.64 8.46
CA PRO A 75 -3.84 -4.85 8.25
C PRO A 75 -2.40 -4.72 8.72
N LYS A 76 -1.78 -3.56 8.56
CA LYS A 76 -0.42 -3.27 9.03
C LYS A 76 -0.34 -3.31 10.55
N GLU A 77 -1.25 -2.65 11.26
CA GLU A 77 -1.31 -2.66 12.73
C GLU A 77 -1.47 -4.09 13.25
N LYS A 78 -2.43 -4.83 12.73
CA LYS A 78 -2.65 -6.23 13.09
C LYS A 78 -1.41 -7.10 12.86
N TRP A 79 -0.69 -6.86 11.74
CA TRP A 79 0.55 -7.58 11.45
C TRP A 79 1.65 -7.21 12.44
N VAL A 80 1.79 -5.92 12.76
CA VAL A 80 2.79 -5.43 13.73
C VAL A 80 2.52 -6.02 15.11
N ASP A 81 1.26 -6.05 15.56
CA ASP A 81 0.91 -6.60 16.87
C ASP A 81 1.23 -8.10 16.95
N ALA A 82 0.89 -8.85 15.90
CA ALA A 82 1.27 -10.27 15.82
C ALA A 82 2.80 -10.49 15.82
N ARG A 83 3.57 -9.60 15.19
CA ARG A 83 5.04 -9.71 15.20
C ARG A 83 5.65 -9.29 16.53
N ARG A 84 5.03 -8.39 17.28
CA ARG A 84 5.49 -8.02 18.63
C ARG A 84 5.48 -9.20 19.60
N GLU A 85 4.54 -10.12 19.45
CA GLU A 85 4.47 -11.35 20.25
C GLU A 85 5.63 -12.31 19.96
N ASP A 86 6.19 -12.25 18.73
CA ASP A 86 7.30 -13.11 18.30
C ASP A 86 8.69 -12.52 18.65
N VAL A 87 8.74 -11.28 19.14
CA VAL A 87 10.01 -10.61 19.48
C VAL A 87 10.61 -11.20 20.75
N LEU A 88 11.82 -11.74 20.66
CA LEU A 88 12.58 -12.24 21.79
C LEU A 88 13.28 -11.09 22.53
N GLU A 89 13.50 -11.24 23.83
CA GLU A 89 14.34 -10.32 24.62
C GLU A 89 15.83 -10.58 24.35
N ALA A 90 16.29 -10.19 23.16
CA ALA A 90 17.66 -10.36 22.70
C ALA A 90 18.12 -9.10 21.92
N PRO A 91 19.43 -8.84 21.83
CA PRO A 91 19.93 -7.77 20.97
C PRO A 91 19.59 -8.05 19.51
N TYR A 92 18.99 -7.07 18.84
CA TYR A 92 18.66 -7.13 17.41
C TYR A 92 19.61 -6.24 16.63
N PHE A 93 20.06 -6.74 15.48
CA PHE A 93 20.86 -5.98 14.52
C PHE A 93 20.07 -5.82 13.22
N HIS A 94 20.02 -4.60 12.71
CA HIS A 94 19.45 -4.33 11.39
C HIS A 94 20.57 -4.39 10.35
N VAL A 95 20.62 -5.46 9.57
CA VAL A 95 21.56 -5.62 8.46
C VAL A 95 20.85 -5.30 7.16
N VAL A 96 21.43 -4.42 6.35
CA VAL A 96 20.86 -3.99 5.06
C VAL A 96 21.77 -4.48 3.93
N PHE A 97 21.22 -5.32 3.06
CA PHE A 97 21.86 -5.74 1.83
C PHE A 97 21.33 -4.89 0.68
N THR A 98 22.25 -4.28 -0.08
CA THR A 98 21.91 -3.46 -1.24
C THR A 98 22.49 -4.06 -2.50
N VAL A 99 21.86 -3.79 -3.62
CA VAL A 99 22.37 -4.13 -4.95
C VAL A 99 22.75 -2.86 -5.70
N PRO A 100 23.73 -2.90 -6.60
CA PRO A 100 24.07 -1.79 -7.48
C PRO A 100 22.86 -1.31 -8.30
N GLU A 101 22.78 0.00 -8.52
CA GLU A 101 21.66 0.63 -9.25
C GLU A 101 21.52 0.08 -10.67
N GLU A 102 22.62 -0.28 -11.31
CA GLU A 102 22.67 -0.84 -12.66
C GLU A 102 21.88 -2.14 -12.81
N LEU A 103 21.67 -2.88 -11.71
CA LEU A 103 20.90 -4.12 -11.69
C LEU A 103 19.39 -3.88 -11.58
N ASN A 104 18.93 -2.68 -11.25
CA ASN A 104 17.51 -2.39 -11.07
C ASN A 104 16.64 -2.77 -12.28
N PRO A 105 17.02 -2.48 -13.55
CA PRO A 105 16.22 -2.89 -14.71
C PRO A 105 16.09 -4.40 -14.85
N VAL A 106 17.17 -5.13 -14.55
CA VAL A 106 17.21 -6.61 -14.61
C VAL A 106 16.35 -7.19 -13.51
N ILE A 107 16.47 -6.67 -12.29
CA ILE A 107 15.64 -7.06 -11.13
C ILE A 107 14.17 -6.81 -11.42
N TYR A 108 13.82 -5.65 -11.95
CA TYR A 108 12.44 -5.31 -12.29
C TYR A 108 11.81 -6.29 -13.29
N SER A 109 12.59 -6.74 -14.26
CA SER A 109 12.15 -7.71 -15.29
C SER A 109 12.09 -9.16 -14.79
N ASN A 110 12.89 -9.51 -13.75
CA ASN A 110 13.07 -10.87 -13.26
C ASN A 110 12.94 -10.96 -11.73
N GLN A 111 11.95 -10.30 -11.16
CA GLN A 111 11.80 -10.08 -9.72
C GLN A 111 11.94 -11.37 -8.90
N LYS A 112 11.21 -12.42 -9.27
CA LYS A 112 11.19 -13.67 -8.51
C LYS A 112 12.60 -14.27 -8.41
N LEU A 113 13.26 -14.46 -9.56
CA LEU A 113 14.57 -15.11 -9.63
C LEU A 113 15.63 -14.32 -8.85
N LEU A 114 15.65 -12.99 -9.03
CA LEU A 114 16.69 -12.16 -8.43
C LEU A 114 16.45 -11.87 -6.95
N TYR A 115 15.21 -11.79 -6.50
CA TYR A 115 14.93 -11.72 -5.07
C TYR A 115 15.23 -13.05 -4.37
N ASP A 116 14.92 -14.20 -4.96
CA ASP A 116 15.29 -15.50 -4.41
C ASP A 116 16.82 -15.62 -4.27
N ALA A 117 17.57 -15.22 -5.30
CA ALA A 117 19.04 -15.21 -5.25
C ALA A 117 19.57 -14.26 -4.17
N LEU A 118 18.99 -13.05 -4.02
CA LEU A 118 19.37 -12.11 -2.97
C LEU A 118 19.09 -12.65 -1.57
N TYR A 119 17.95 -13.30 -1.37
CA TYR A 119 17.62 -13.92 -0.08
C TYR A 119 18.59 -15.05 0.26
N HIS A 120 18.92 -15.91 -0.69
CA HIS A 120 19.92 -16.97 -0.47
C HIS A 120 21.29 -16.37 -0.14
N ALA A 121 21.78 -15.43 -0.93
CA ALA A 121 23.07 -14.79 -0.67
C ALA A 121 23.12 -14.08 0.70
N SER A 122 22.01 -13.46 1.14
CA SER A 122 21.96 -12.79 2.45
C SER A 122 21.84 -13.75 3.62
N SER A 123 21.31 -14.97 3.41
CA SER A 123 21.19 -15.98 4.46
C SER A 123 22.46 -16.79 4.66
N ASP A 124 23.32 -16.84 3.65
CA ASP A 124 24.59 -17.58 3.69
C ASP A 124 25.76 -16.74 4.26
N THR A 125 25.49 -15.46 4.61
CA THR A 125 26.46 -14.53 5.18
C THR A 125 26.32 -14.45 6.69
#